data_cc71387bc9cf0a5c744ba731d5c99b25
#
_entry.id   cc71387bc9cf0a5c744ba731d5c99b25
#
_cell.length_a   1.000
_cell.length_b   1.000
_cell.length_c   1.000
_cell.angle_alpha   90.00
_cell.angle_beta   90.00
_cell.angle_gamma   90.00
#
_symmetry.space_group_name_H-M   'P 1'
#
loop_
_entity.id
_entity.type
_entity.pdbx_description
1 polymer ?
#
loop_
_entity_poly.entity_id
_entity_poly.type
_entity_poly.pdbx_seq_one_letter_code
_entity_poly.pdbx_strand_id
1 'polypeptide(L)'
;MSEFQNRAVRLMVASVGDASTSDISVRRTNVLTTALELYVALGGSHEQLETAIAKKESDAPSRIDLVIGDLMMEMATISHIHDIDVMQAAHNALDSGVRETTSA
;
A
#
# COMPACT_ATOMS: atom_id res chain seq x y z
N MET A 1 -4.54 -16.94 6.14
CA MET A 1 -4.24 -15.52 6.01
C MET A 1 -3.58 -15.02 7.29
N SER A 2 -2.70 -14.03 7.19
CA SER A 2 -2.04 -13.50 8.37
C SER A 2 -3.01 -12.72 9.25
N GLU A 3 -2.70 -12.61 10.53
CA GLU A 3 -3.50 -11.81 11.46
C GLU A 3 -3.55 -10.34 11.03
N PHE A 4 -2.42 -9.80 10.59
CA PHE A 4 -2.35 -8.43 10.07
C PHE A 4 -3.32 -8.24 8.90
N GLN A 5 -3.30 -9.16 7.92
CA GLN A 5 -4.18 -9.08 6.76
C GLN A 5 -5.65 -9.11 7.15
N ASN A 6 -6.02 -10.01 8.06
CA ASN A 6 -7.40 -10.12 8.53
C ASN A 6 -7.84 -8.85 9.26
N ARG A 7 -6.99 -8.27 10.10
CA ARG A 7 -7.29 -7.03 10.81
C ARG A 7 -7.43 -5.85 9.84
N ALA A 8 -6.56 -5.77 8.85
CA ALA A 8 -6.60 -4.71 7.84
C ALA A 8 -7.89 -4.75 7.04
N VAL A 9 -8.32 -5.94 6.62
CA VAL A 9 -9.59 -6.11 5.89
C VAL A 9 -10.77 -5.72 6.76
N ARG A 10 -10.80 -6.16 8.02
CA ARG A 10 -11.89 -5.79 8.95
C ARG A 10 -11.98 -4.28 9.16
N LEU A 11 -10.82 -3.61 9.31
CA LEU A 11 -10.79 -2.17 9.46
C LEU A 11 -11.32 -1.48 8.20
N MET A 12 -10.92 -1.94 7.03
CA MET A 12 -11.40 -1.38 5.76
C MET A 12 -12.91 -1.51 5.62
N VAL A 13 -13.47 -2.70 5.93
CA VAL A 13 -14.92 -2.94 5.91
C VAL A 13 -15.63 -2.01 6.89
N ALA A 14 -15.10 -1.84 8.09
CA ALA A 14 -15.68 -0.93 9.09
C ALA A 14 -15.65 0.53 8.64
N SER A 15 -14.64 0.93 7.87
CA SER A 15 -14.45 2.31 7.44
C SER A 15 -15.27 2.68 6.19
N VAL A 16 -15.32 1.79 5.20
CA VAL A 16 -15.90 2.11 3.88
C VAL A 16 -16.92 1.09 3.38
N GLY A 17 -17.16 0.02 4.13
CA GLY A 17 -18.15 -1.03 3.79
C GLY A 17 -17.58 -2.12 2.89
N ASP A 18 -18.32 -3.23 2.77
CA ASP A 18 -17.93 -4.39 1.98
C ASP A 18 -17.78 -4.08 0.49
N ALA A 19 -18.74 -3.36 -0.07
CA ALA A 19 -18.75 -3.06 -1.50
C ALA A 19 -17.52 -2.29 -1.92
N SER A 20 -17.17 -1.22 -1.20
CA SER A 20 -15.99 -0.40 -1.49
C SER A 20 -14.69 -1.17 -1.24
N THR A 21 -14.64 -1.96 -0.17
CA THR A 21 -13.45 -2.76 0.17
C THR A 21 -13.09 -3.73 -0.95
N SER A 22 -14.10 -4.37 -1.56
CA SER A 22 -13.92 -5.38 -2.61
C SER A 22 -13.88 -4.81 -4.02
N ASP A 23 -14.04 -3.51 -4.18
CA ASP A 23 -14.02 -2.84 -5.48
C ASP A 23 -12.58 -2.66 -5.96
N ILE A 24 -12.20 -3.40 -7.00
CA ILE A 24 -10.84 -3.38 -7.55
C ILE A 24 -10.48 -1.98 -8.08
N SER A 25 -11.43 -1.25 -8.63
CA SER A 25 -11.17 0.12 -9.10
C SER A 25 -10.76 1.04 -7.96
N VAL A 26 -11.43 0.94 -6.81
CA VAL A 26 -11.10 1.70 -5.60
C VAL A 26 -9.74 1.26 -5.06
N ARG A 27 -9.49 -0.04 -4.97
CA ARG A 27 -8.19 -0.57 -4.49
C ARG A 27 -7.04 -0.11 -5.37
N ARG A 28 -7.23 -0.13 -6.69
CA ARG A 28 -6.22 0.30 -7.66
C ARG A 28 -5.85 1.77 -7.46
N THR A 29 -6.84 2.63 -7.29
CA THR A 29 -6.62 4.06 -7.02
C THR A 29 -5.90 4.27 -5.70
N ASN A 30 -6.32 3.58 -4.66
CA ASN A 30 -5.73 3.74 -3.32
C ASN A 30 -4.28 3.27 -3.26
N VAL A 31 -3.95 2.13 -3.87
CA VAL A 31 -2.57 1.66 -3.87
C VAL A 31 -1.67 2.61 -4.66
N LEU A 32 -2.16 3.14 -5.77
CA LEU A 32 -1.39 4.12 -6.55
C LEU A 32 -1.12 5.39 -5.74
N THR A 33 -2.15 5.93 -5.10
CA THR A 33 -2.03 7.17 -4.31
C THR A 33 -1.05 6.99 -3.15
N THR A 34 -1.18 5.90 -2.41
CA THR A 34 -0.30 5.63 -1.26
C THR A 34 1.15 5.39 -1.71
N ALA A 35 1.34 4.65 -2.81
CA ALA A 35 2.66 4.42 -3.37
C ALA A 35 3.31 5.72 -3.85
N LEU A 36 2.53 6.63 -4.44
CA LEU A 36 3.03 7.95 -4.85
C LEU A 36 3.44 8.79 -3.63
N GLU A 37 2.67 8.74 -2.55
CA GLU A 37 3.04 9.43 -1.30
C GLU A 37 4.41 8.96 -0.81
N LEU A 38 4.63 7.65 -0.79
CA LEU A 38 5.93 7.09 -0.40
C LEU A 38 7.04 7.52 -1.37
N TYR A 39 6.77 7.44 -2.67
CA TYR A 39 7.72 7.80 -3.71
C TYR A 39 8.19 9.26 -3.56
N VAL A 40 7.25 10.19 -3.35
CA VAL A 40 7.55 11.61 -3.14
C VAL A 40 8.33 11.80 -1.83
N ALA A 41 7.93 11.11 -0.77
CA ALA A 41 8.63 11.18 0.52
C ALA A 41 10.08 10.70 0.42
N LEU A 42 10.38 9.78 -0.50
CA LEU A 42 11.72 9.30 -0.77
C LEU A 42 12.53 10.22 -1.70
N GLY A 43 11.96 11.35 -2.11
CA GLY A 43 12.63 12.30 -2.99
C GLY A 43 12.48 12.00 -4.48
N GLY A 44 11.51 11.20 -4.86
CA GLY A 44 11.26 10.84 -6.25
C GLY A 44 10.81 12.03 -7.10
N SER A 45 11.25 12.08 -8.36
CA SER A 45 10.93 13.14 -9.31
C SER A 45 9.81 12.74 -10.26
N HIS A 46 9.13 13.74 -10.82
CA HIS A 46 8.10 13.53 -11.83
C HIS A 46 8.69 12.87 -13.10
N GLU A 47 9.91 13.25 -13.48
CA GLU A 47 10.60 12.67 -14.64
C GLU A 47 10.84 11.18 -14.48
N GLN A 48 11.31 10.75 -13.31
CA GLN A 48 11.51 9.33 -13.02
C GLN A 48 10.18 8.56 -13.06
N LEU A 49 9.11 9.17 -12.56
CA LEU A 49 7.78 8.58 -12.59
C LEU A 49 7.30 8.35 -14.03
N GLU A 50 7.43 9.35 -14.90
CA GLU A 50 7.05 9.24 -16.31
C GLU A 50 7.85 8.13 -17.01
N THR A 51 9.15 8.04 -16.74
CA THR A 51 10.01 7.00 -17.30
C THR A 51 9.54 5.61 -16.87
N ALA A 52 9.19 5.44 -15.60
CA ALA A 52 8.71 4.17 -15.08
C ALA A 52 7.38 3.76 -15.72
N ILE A 53 6.46 4.70 -15.90
CA ILE A 53 5.17 4.46 -16.55
C ILE A 53 5.38 4.00 -17.99
N ALA A 54 6.20 4.70 -18.75
CA ALA A 54 6.49 4.38 -20.15
C ALA A 54 7.10 2.98 -20.29
N LYS A 55 8.00 2.61 -19.38
CA LYS A 55 8.60 1.28 -19.36
C LYS A 55 7.55 0.18 -19.10
N LYS A 56 6.63 0.40 -18.16
CA LYS A 56 5.62 -0.58 -17.81
C LYS A 56 4.56 -0.77 -18.88
N GLU A 57 4.25 0.26 -19.65
CA GLU A 57 3.29 0.16 -20.76
C GLU A 57 3.75 -0.84 -21.83
N SER A 58 5.04 -1.04 -21.98
CA SER A 58 5.59 -1.97 -22.97
C SER A 58 5.79 -3.40 -22.43
N ASP A 59 5.64 -3.62 -21.12
CA ASP A 59 5.85 -4.91 -20.49
C ASP A 59 4.56 -5.75 -20.50
N ALA A 60 4.72 -7.08 -20.52
CA ALA A 60 3.59 -7.99 -20.37
C ALA A 60 2.98 -7.88 -18.95
N PRO A 61 1.66 -8.16 -18.80
CA PRO A 61 1.04 -8.16 -17.47
C PRO A 61 1.73 -9.15 -16.53
N SER A 62 1.92 -8.73 -15.28
CA SER A 62 2.56 -9.52 -14.24
C SER A 62 1.51 -10.25 -13.39
N ARG A 63 1.93 -11.32 -12.70
CA ARG A 63 1.09 -12.00 -11.72
C ARG A 63 0.97 -11.14 -10.47
N ILE A 64 -0.26 -10.99 -9.97
CA ILE A 64 -0.55 -10.13 -8.82
C ILE A 64 0.18 -10.58 -7.57
N ASP A 65 0.20 -11.89 -7.29
CA ASP A 65 0.86 -12.43 -6.10
C ASP A 65 2.36 -12.17 -6.07
N LEU A 66 3.03 -12.29 -7.22
CA LEU A 66 4.46 -12.01 -7.31
C LEU A 66 4.76 -10.52 -7.14
N VAL A 67 3.94 -9.66 -7.70
CA VAL A 67 4.11 -8.21 -7.56
C VAL A 67 3.88 -7.77 -6.12
N ILE A 68 2.89 -8.33 -5.44
CA ILE A 68 2.67 -8.06 -4.01
C ILE A 68 3.91 -8.46 -3.21
N GLY A 69 4.48 -9.63 -3.48
CA GLY A 69 5.72 -10.08 -2.82
C GLY A 69 6.88 -9.13 -3.06
N ASP A 70 7.07 -8.71 -4.30
CA ASP A 70 8.13 -7.75 -4.66
C ASP A 70 7.93 -6.40 -3.95
N LEU A 71 6.68 -5.93 -3.86
CA LEU A 71 6.36 -4.67 -3.17
C LEU A 71 6.68 -4.79 -1.67
N MET A 72 6.36 -5.93 -1.05
CA MET A 72 6.69 -6.15 0.36
C MET A 72 8.19 -6.15 0.60
N MET A 73 8.98 -6.74 -0.30
CA MET A 73 10.44 -6.70 -0.22
C MET A 73 10.99 -5.28 -0.32
N GLU A 74 10.45 -4.48 -1.22
CA GLU A 74 10.84 -3.06 -1.36
C GLU A 74 10.51 -2.28 -0.09
N MET A 75 9.33 -2.48 0.47
CA MET A 75 8.93 -1.80 1.71
C MET A 75 9.81 -2.19 2.89
N ALA A 76 10.17 -3.47 3.00
CA ALA A 76 11.08 -3.93 4.05
C ALA A 76 12.47 -3.30 3.90
N THR A 77 12.98 -3.22 2.68
CA THR A 77 14.29 -2.64 2.39
C THR A 77 14.32 -1.13 2.67
N ILE A 78 13.29 -0.41 2.23
CA ILE A 78 13.15 1.04 2.50
C ILE A 78 13.06 1.28 4.01
N SER A 79 12.30 0.47 4.71
CA SER A 79 12.17 0.57 6.16
C SER A 79 13.51 0.37 6.86
N HIS A 80 14.31 -0.59 6.40
CA HIS A 80 15.66 -0.82 6.91
C HIS A 80 16.55 0.41 6.75
N ILE A 81 16.53 1.06 5.59
CA ILE A 81 17.31 2.27 5.30
C ILE A 81 16.95 3.41 6.26
N HIS A 82 15.68 3.51 6.64
CA HIS A 82 15.16 4.58 7.49
C HIS A 82 15.07 4.21 8.96
N ASP A 83 15.63 3.07 9.36
CA ASP A 83 15.59 2.60 10.75
C ASP A 83 14.15 2.41 11.28
N ILE A 84 13.27 1.92 10.41
CA ILE A 84 11.87 1.66 10.72
C ILE A 84 11.64 0.15 10.77
N ASP A 85 10.93 -0.33 11.80
CA ASP A 85 10.40 -1.69 11.81
C ASP A 85 9.12 -1.71 10.97
N VAL A 86 9.13 -2.42 9.84
CA VAL A 86 8.01 -2.39 8.89
C VAL A 86 6.72 -2.95 9.49
N MET A 87 6.80 -3.96 10.32
CA MET A 87 5.60 -4.54 10.95
C MET A 87 5.06 -3.63 12.05
N GLN A 88 5.92 -2.96 12.79
CA GLN A 88 5.49 -1.97 13.77
C GLN A 88 4.78 -0.80 13.07
N ALA A 89 5.31 -0.33 11.95
CA ALA A 89 4.67 0.72 11.16
C ALA A 89 3.27 0.27 10.68
N ALA A 90 3.15 -0.97 10.23
CA ALA A 90 1.88 -1.54 9.79
C ALA A 90 0.87 -1.59 10.94
N HIS A 91 1.28 -2.07 12.12
CA HIS A 91 0.40 -2.12 13.29
C HIS A 91 0.02 -0.73 13.79
N ASN A 92 0.93 0.24 13.73
CA ASN A 92 0.63 1.61 14.10
C ASN A 92 -0.43 2.22 13.17
N ALA A 93 -0.38 1.89 11.88
CA ALA A 93 -1.39 2.34 10.92
C ALA A 93 -2.77 1.72 11.24
N LEU A 94 -2.81 0.44 11.60
CA LEU A 94 -4.06 -0.21 12.02
C LEU A 94 -4.64 0.46 13.27
N ASP A 95 -3.81 0.71 14.28
CA ASP A 95 -4.24 1.31 15.55
C ASP A 95 -4.77 2.73 15.33
N SER A 96 -4.15 3.52 14.46
CA SER A 96 -4.63 4.84 14.08
C SER A 96 -5.98 4.76 13.36
N GLY A 97 -6.13 3.82 12.44
CA GLY A 97 -7.39 3.60 11.73
C GLY A 97 -8.53 3.18 12.64
N VAL A 98 -8.26 2.30 13.60
CA VAL A 98 -9.26 1.89 14.60
C VAL A 98 -9.71 3.09 15.43
N ARG A 99 -8.77 3.93 15.88
CA ARG A 99 -9.12 5.14 16.65
C ARG A 99 -9.97 6.10 15.84
N GLU A 100 -9.68 6.30 14.57
CA GLU A 100 -10.45 7.17 13.69
C GLU A 100 -11.88 6.64 13.48
N THR A 101 -12.06 5.33 13.34
CA THR A 101 -13.38 4.73 13.16
C THR A 101 -14.22 4.76 14.43
N THR A 102 -13.60 4.72 15.62
CA THR A 102 -14.32 4.70 16.90
C THR A 102 -14.59 6.08 17.46
N SER A 103 -13.90 7.11 17.01
CA SER A 103 -14.07 8.49 17.51
C SER A 103 -15.14 9.29 16.74
N ALA A 104 -15.77 8.67 15.78
CA ALA A 104 -16.86 9.33 15.02
C ALA A 104 -18.23 9.23 15.80
#